data_9e828f5c9f84a2a3933cdfb6cff73605
#
_entry.id   9e828f5c9f84a2a3933cdfb6cff73605
#
_cell.length_a   1.000
_cell.length_b   1.000
_cell.length_c   1.000
_cell.angle_alpha   90.00
_cell.angle_beta   90.00
_cell.angle_gamma   90.00
#
_symmetry.space_group_name_H-M   'P 1'
#
loop_
_entity.id
_entity.type
_entity.pdbx_description
1 polymer ?
#
loop_
_entity_poly.entity_id
_entity_poly.type
_entity_poly.pdbx_seq_one_letter_code
_entity_poly.pdbx_strand_id
1 'polypeptide(L)'
;MFAVGYLALYPGLGTWKGLMPGYQSADEFADKEKGWTGVHQWEKEMAKADEKYGPIFAKFAAMPIEEVAKDPQAVKMGGRLFASNCSICHGSDAKGAYGFPNLTDADWRWGGEPETIKTTIMAGRHAAMPAWGEVIGEEGVKNVAAFVLTQMDGRKLPEGAKADIEAGKQVFATTCVACHGPEGKGTPAMGAPDLTHPGAFIYGSSFAQLQQTIRYGRQGVMPAQQEHLGNDKVHLLAAYVYSLSHGEKSAE
;
A
#
# COMPACT_ATOMS: atom_id res chain seq x y z
N MET A 1 -32.72 0.55 28.06
CA MET A 1 -33.57 1.56 27.42
C MET A 1 -33.14 1.84 25.99
N PHE A 2 -31.87 2.19 25.70
CA PHE A 2 -31.41 2.51 24.35
C PHE A 2 -31.64 1.37 23.32
N ALA A 3 -31.26 0.14 23.65
CA ALA A 3 -31.40 -1.03 22.76
C ALA A 3 -32.86 -1.33 22.38
N VAL A 4 -33.78 -1.19 23.33
CA VAL A 4 -35.22 -1.37 23.06
C VAL A 4 -35.76 -0.27 22.16
N GLY A 5 -35.37 0.98 22.41
CA GLY A 5 -35.71 2.12 21.55
C GLY A 5 -35.16 1.95 20.14
N TYR A 6 -33.90 1.53 20.00
CA TYR A 6 -33.27 1.26 18.72
C TYR A 6 -34.00 0.15 17.95
N LEU A 7 -34.30 -1.00 18.59
CA LEU A 7 -35.03 -2.10 17.98
C LEU A 7 -36.48 -1.74 17.60
N ALA A 8 -37.10 -0.80 18.31
CA ALA A 8 -38.43 -0.31 17.96
C ALA A 8 -38.40 0.63 16.75
N LEU A 9 -37.38 1.49 16.65
CA LEU A 9 -37.29 2.52 15.63
C LEU A 9 -36.72 1.99 14.31
N TYR A 10 -35.73 1.11 14.37
CA TYR A 10 -35.02 0.61 13.20
C TYR A 10 -35.43 -0.81 12.80
N PRO A 11 -35.32 -1.16 11.52
CA PRO A 11 -35.57 -2.52 11.07
C PRO A 11 -34.58 -3.49 11.71
N GLY A 12 -35.08 -4.65 12.15
CA GLY A 12 -34.31 -5.66 12.81
C GLY A 12 -34.96 -7.02 12.81
N LEU A 13 -34.24 -8.05 13.24
CA LEU A 13 -34.74 -9.43 13.43
C LEU A 13 -35.37 -10.05 12.16
N GLY A 14 -35.03 -9.56 10.96
CA GLY A 14 -35.48 -10.11 9.68
C GLY A 14 -36.94 -9.85 9.31
N THR A 15 -37.81 -9.54 10.27
CA THR A 15 -39.24 -9.39 10.07
C THR A 15 -39.80 -8.02 10.51
N TRP A 16 -39.10 -7.34 11.37
CA TRP A 16 -39.51 -6.03 11.88
C TRP A 16 -39.00 -4.89 10.99
N LYS A 17 -39.94 -4.08 10.49
CA LYS A 17 -39.64 -2.94 9.57
C LYS A 17 -39.23 -1.66 10.29
N GLY A 18 -39.31 -1.60 11.61
CA GLY A 18 -39.11 -0.38 12.39
C GLY A 18 -40.22 0.65 12.25
N LEU A 19 -40.14 1.72 13.04
CA LEU A 19 -41.12 2.83 13.03
C LEU A 19 -40.56 4.08 12.35
N MET A 20 -39.31 4.14 11.97
CA MET A 20 -38.70 5.32 11.35
C MET A 20 -39.18 5.49 9.90
N PRO A 21 -39.73 6.66 9.51
CA PRO A 21 -40.06 6.92 8.13
C PRO A 21 -38.87 6.83 7.19
N GLY A 22 -39.05 6.24 6.03
CA GLY A 22 -37.95 6.03 5.05
C GLY A 22 -37.15 4.75 5.22
N TYR A 23 -37.23 4.11 6.39
CA TYR A 23 -36.66 2.77 6.61
C TYR A 23 -37.73 1.66 6.46
N GLN A 24 -38.98 2.05 6.32
CA GLN A 24 -40.13 1.14 6.20
C GLN A 24 -40.42 0.71 4.76
N SER A 25 -39.96 1.45 3.78
CA SER A 25 -40.27 1.16 2.38
C SER A 25 -39.09 0.44 1.71
N ALA A 26 -39.31 -0.84 1.46
CA ALA A 26 -38.48 -1.61 0.54
C ALA A 26 -38.69 -1.25 -0.93
N ASP A 27 -39.53 -0.19 -1.19
CA ASP A 27 -40.16 0.01 -2.48
C ASP A 27 -39.27 0.53 -3.60
N GLU A 28 -38.08 1.04 -3.27
CA GLU A 28 -37.17 1.64 -4.25
C GLU A 28 -36.00 0.72 -4.68
N PHE A 29 -35.60 -0.26 -3.83
CA PHE A 29 -34.36 -1.02 -4.03
C PHE A 29 -34.48 -2.52 -3.72
N ALA A 30 -35.61 -3.00 -3.34
CA ALA A 30 -35.77 -4.38 -2.91
C ALA A 30 -36.81 -5.12 -3.70
N ASP A 31 -36.47 -6.34 -3.99
CA ASP A 31 -37.46 -7.39 -4.24
C ASP A 31 -38.51 -7.32 -3.13
N LYS A 32 -39.74 -6.94 -3.48
CA LYS A 32 -40.86 -6.71 -2.53
C LYS A 32 -41.13 -7.91 -1.61
N GLU A 33 -40.64 -9.09 -2.00
CA GLU A 33 -40.78 -10.34 -1.27
C GLU A 33 -39.79 -10.50 -0.10
N LYS A 34 -38.63 -9.81 -0.11
CA LYS A 34 -37.56 -10.06 0.88
C LYS A 34 -37.58 -9.19 2.14
N GLY A 35 -38.41 -8.15 2.18
CA GLY A 35 -38.49 -7.23 3.31
C GLY A 35 -37.22 -6.39 3.51
N TRP A 36 -37.21 -5.57 4.56
CA TRP A 36 -36.08 -4.71 4.89
C TRP A 36 -34.95 -5.48 5.58
N THR A 37 -33.71 -5.27 5.12
CA THR A 37 -32.49 -5.81 5.75
C THR A 37 -31.43 -4.71 5.90
N GLY A 38 -30.46 -4.92 6.76
CA GLY A 38 -29.31 -4.01 6.87
C GLY A 38 -28.52 -3.88 5.56
N VAL A 39 -28.53 -4.92 4.72
CA VAL A 39 -27.93 -4.89 3.38
C VAL A 39 -28.67 -3.89 2.47
N HIS A 40 -29.99 -3.93 2.43
CA HIS A 40 -30.79 -2.99 1.64
C HIS A 40 -30.60 -1.55 2.10
N GLN A 41 -30.48 -1.32 3.41
CA GLN A 41 -30.16 0.01 3.92
C GLN A 41 -28.80 0.49 3.41
N TRP A 42 -27.80 -0.36 3.49
CA TRP A 42 -26.46 -0.06 3.00
C TRP A 42 -26.47 0.22 1.49
N GLU A 43 -27.13 -0.62 0.69
CA GLU A 43 -27.28 -0.43 -0.76
C GLU A 43 -27.93 0.91 -1.10
N LYS A 44 -28.99 1.28 -0.37
CA LYS A 44 -29.67 2.57 -0.55
C LYS A 44 -28.75 3.76 -0.21
N GLU A 45 -27.98 3.66 0.86
CA GLU A 45 -27.02 4.70 1.24
C GLU A 45 -25.87 4.80 0.22
N MET A 46 -25.40 3.66 -0.27
CA MET A 46 -24.39 3.62 -1.33
C MET A 46 -24.90 4.23 -2.63
N ALA A 47 -26.11 3.89 -3.07
CA ALA A 47 -26.72 4.48 -4.28
C ALA A 47 -26.85 6.01 -4.17
N LYS A 48 -27.27 6.54 -3.02
CA LYS A 48 -27.31 8.00 -2.78
C LYS A 48 -25.93 8.63 -2.79
N ALA A 49 -24.93 7.94 -2.25
CA ALA A 49 -23.56 8.41 -2.28
C ALA A 49 -23.03 8.43 -3.72
N ASP A 50 -23.32 7.41 -4.50
CA ASP A 50 -22.89 7.30 -5.90
C ASP A 50 -23.61 8.34 -6.80
N GLU A 51 -24.91 8.60 -6.58
CA GLU A 51 -25.61 9.68 -7.25
C GLU A 51 -24.98 11.05 -6.99
N LYS A 52 -24.59 11.31 -5.74
CA LYS A 52 -23.99 12.59 -5.33
C LYS A 52 -22.53 12.75 -5.74
N TYR A 53 -21.73 11.71 -5.57
CA TYR A 53 -20.28 11.78 -5.72
C TYR A 53 -19.77 11.11 -7.00
N GLY A 54 -20.53 10.19 -7.60
CA GLY A 54 -20.17 9.49 -8.82
C GLY A 54 -19.75 10.42 -9.96
N PRO A 55 -20.52 11.48 -10.28
CA PRO A 55 -20.11 12.43 -11.33
C PRO A 55 -18.77 13.12 -11.06
N ILE A 56 -18.42 13.35 -9.79
CA ILE A 56 -17.15 13.96 -9.40
C ILE A 56 -16.00 12.97 -9.60
N PHE A 57 -16.19 11.72 -9.20
CA PHE A 57 -15.20 10.67 -9.43
C PHE A 57 -14.99 10.41 -10.93
N ALA A 58 -16.06 10.32 -11.71
CA ALA A 58 -15.99 10.11 -13.16
C ALA A 58 -15.28 11.27 -13.87
N LYS A 59 -15.51 12.52 -13.43
CA LYS A 59 -14.79 13.69 -13.96
C LYS A 59 -13.28 13.52 -13.80
N PHE A 60 -12.81 13.17 -12.60
CA PHE A 60 -11.39 12.98 -12.34
C PHE A 60 -10.83 11.73 -13.01
N ALA A 61 -11.61 10.66 -13.11
CA ALA A 61 -11.18 9.43 -13.79
C ALA A 61 -10.94 9.61 -15.30
N ALA A 62 -11.53 10.63 -15.92
CA ALA A 62 -11.33 10.98 -17.33
C ALA A 62 -10.07 11.84 -17.57
N MET A 63 -9.38 12.28 -16.52
CA MET A 63 -8.19 13.14 -16.61
C MET A 63 -6.90 12.32 -16.37
N PRO A 64 -5.74 12.73 -16.92
CA PRO A 64 -4.46 12.13 -16.55
C PRO A 64 -4.18 12.26 -15.05
N ILE A 65 -3.56 11.24 -14.46
CA ILE A 65 -3.27 11.19 -13.02
C ILE A 65 -2.44 12.40 -12.56
N GLU A 66 -1.47 12.84 -13.38
CA GLU A 66 -0.59 13.97 -13.09
C GLU A 66 -1.36 15.30 -13.02
N GLU A 67 -2.43 15.44 -13.80
CA GLU A 67 -3.29 16.61 -13.74
C GLU A 67 -4.22 16.57 -12.53
N VAL A 68 -4.79 15.38 -12.25
CA VAL A 68 -5.62 15.15 -11.06
C VAL A 68 -4.81 15.39 -9.77
N ALA A 69 -3.53 15.01 -9.76
CA ALA A 69 -2.62 15.22 -8.63
C ALA A 69 -2.35 16.70 -8.30
N LYS A 70 -2.63 17.61 -9.24
CA LYS A 70 -2.50 19.07 -9.05
C LYS A 70 -3.80 19.74 -8.62
N ASP A 71 -4.95 19.04 -8.72
CA ASP A 71 -6.24 19.59 -8.32
C ASP A 71 -6.44 19.47 -6.80
N PRO A 72 -6.58 20.60 -6.06
CA PRO A 72 -6.70 20.56 -4.60
C PRO A 72 -7.93 19.80 -4.09
N GLN A 73 -9.02 19.79 -4.86
CA GLN A 73 -10.23 19.05 -4.52
C GLN A 73 -9.98 17.54 -4.64
N ALA A 74 -9.34 17.13 -5.73
CA ALA A 74 -8.99 15.73 -5.99
C ALA A 74 -8.03 15.21 -4.91
N VAL A 75 -6.96 15.95 -4.61
CA VAL A 75 -5.98 15.60 -3.57
C VAL A 75 -6.65 15.48 -2.20
N LYS A 76 -7.55 16.41 -1.84
CA LYS A 76 -8.31 16.33 -0.60
C LYS A 76 -9.23 15.11 -0.53
N MET A 77 -9.87 14.75 -1.63
CA MET A 77 -10.74 13.57 -1.71
C MET A 77 -9.91 12.28 -1.66
N GLY A 78 -8.82 12.22 -2.43
CA GLY A 78 -7.86 11.11 -2.41
C GLY A 78 -7.27 10.89 -1.02
N GLY A 79 -6.90 11.96 -0.31
CA GLY A 79 -6.42 11.90 1.07
C GLY A 79 -7.44 11.29 2.05
N ARG A 80 -8.73 11.56 1.87
CA ARG A 80 -9.78 10.93 2.68
C ARG A 80 -9.93 9.43 2.38
N LEU A 81 -9.87 9.06 1.10
CA LEU A 81 -9.86 7.66 0.69
C LEU A 81 -8.63 6.92 1.24
N PHE A 82 -7.47 7.57 1.20
CA PHE A 82 -6.23 7.04 1.77
C PHE A 82 -6.35 6.84 3.29
N ALA A 83 -6.83 7.83 4.01
CA ALA A 83 -7.02 7.76 5.45
C ALA A 83 -7.95 6.61 5.87
N SER A 84 -8.97 6.31 5.06
CA SER A 84 -9.95 5.26 5.37
C SER A 84 -9.50 3.85 4.98
N ASN A 85 -8.63 3.71 3.95
CA ASN A 85 -8.35 2.40 3.35
C ASN A 85 -6.86 2.02 3.38
N CYS A 86 -5.94 2.99 3.48
CA CYS A 86 -4.52 2.77 3.28
C CYS A 86 -3.66 3.07 4.52
N SER A 87 -4.11 4.02 5.35
CA SER A 87 -3.34 4.53 6.49
C SER A 87 -3.01 3.49 7.55
N ILE A 88 -3.83 2.43 7.67
CA ILE A 88 -3.58 1.35 8.64
C ILE A 88 -2.25 0.62 8.37
N CYS A 89 -1.83 0.54 7.11
CA CYS A 89 -0.57 -0.08 6.71
C CYS A 89 0.52 0.97 6.44
N HIS A 90 0.17 2.04 5.70
CA HIS A 90 1.14 3.03 5.24
C HIS A 90 1.36 4.22 6.19
N GLY A 91 0.67 4.24 7.34
CA GLY A 91 0.69 5.38 8.26
C GLY A 91 -0.25 6.51 7.81
N SER A 92 -0.70 7.33 8.76
CA SER A 92 -1.56 8.49 8.48
C SER A 92 -0.83 9.60 7.70
N ASP A 93 0.49 9.64 7.82
CA ASP A 93 1.40 10.53 7.11
C ASP A 93 1.99 9.91 5.84
N ALA A 94 1.56 8.69 5.48
CA ALA A 94 2.03 7.91 4.35
C ALA A 94 3.53 7.57 4.36
N LYS A 95 4.23 7.76 5.49
CA LYS A 95 5.67 7.48 5.62
C LYS A 95 6.00 6.01 5.87
N GLY A 96 4.98 5.16 5.85
CA GLY A 96 5.14 3.73 6.05
C GLY A 96 5.39 3.34 7.51
N ALA A 97 5.73 2.07 7.68
CA ALA A 97 6.11 1.47 8.94
C ALA A 97 6.99 0.24 8.67
N TYR A 98 7.44 -0.46 9.71
CA TYR A 98 8.18 -1.70 9.53
C TYR A 98 7.40 -2.70 8.67
N GLY A 99 7.96 -3.04 7.50
CA GLY A 99 7.34 -3.91 6.50
C GLY A 99 6.43 -3.21 5.49
N PHE A 100 6.19 -1.90 5.64
CA PHE A 100 5.36 -1.10 4.74
C PHE A 100 6.14 0.08 4.17
N PRO A 101 6.09 0.30 2.83
CA PRO A 101 6.88 1.36 2.20
C PRO A 101 6.38 2.76 2.57
N ASN A 102 7.32 3.70 2.64
CA ASN A 102 7.08 5.12 2.61
C ASN A 102 6.60 5.51 1.20
N LEU A 103 5.51 6.25 1.11
CA LEU A 103 4.92 6.70 -0.15
C LEU A 103 5.21 8.18 -0.44
N THR A 104 6.01 8.83 0.43
CA THR A 104 6.36 10.25 0.32
C THR A 104 7.78 10.49 -0.20
N ASP A 105 8.55 9.40 -0.38
CA ASP A 105 9.93 9.46 -0.90
C ASP A 105 9.99 9.06 -2.39
N ALA A 106 11.19 8.97 -2.92
CA ALA A 106 11.45 8.57 -4.30
C ALA A 106 11.80 7.07 -4.46
N ASP A 107 11.77 6.30 -3.36
CA ASP A 107 12.20 4.90 -3.35
C ASP A 107 11.05 3.95 -3.73
N TRP A 108 10.72 3.92 -5.01
CA TRP A 108 9.63 3.12 -5.55
C TRP A 108 10.06 1.71 -5.96
N ARG A 109 9.65 0.73 -5.18
CA ARG A 109 9.99 -0.69 -5.42
C ARG A 109 9.44 -1.25 -6.73
N TRP A 110 8.24 -0.83 -7.13
CA TRP A 110 7.53 -1.28 -8.34
C TRP A 110 7.49 -0.22 -9.44
N GLY A 111 8.10 0.92 -9.22
CA GLY A 111 8.06 2.10 -10.04
C GLY A 111 7.06 3.14 -9.54
N GLY A 112 7.44 4.42 -9.66
CA GLY A 112 6.68 5.58 -9.19
C GLY A 112 5.88 6.29 -10.28
N GLU A 113 5.85 5.74 -11.50
CA GLU A 113 5.06 6.30 -12.59
C GLU A 113 3.56 6.24 -12.27
N PRO A 114 2.76 7.24 -12.67
CA PRO A 114 1.34 7.35 -12.31
C PRO A 114 0.53 6.10 -12.57
N GLU A 115 0.64 5.52 -13.77
CA GLU A 115 -0.09 4.31 -14.14
C GLU A 115 0.44 3.05 -13.43
N THR A 116 1.71 3.05 -13.03
CA THR A 116 2.29 1.96 -12.22
C THR A 116 1.75 2.01 -10.80
N ILE A 117 1.63 3.20 -10.20
CA ILE A 117 0.99 3.39 -8.89
C ILE A 117 -0.47 2.94 -8.96
N LYS A 118 -1.22 3.36 -9.98
CA LYS A 118 -2.60 2.94 -10.21
C LYS A 118 -2.73 1.42 -10.31
N THR A 119 -1.89 0.79 -11.14
CA THR A 119 -1.86 -0.67 -11.30
C THR A 119 -1.54 -1.37 -9.98
N THR A 120 -0.62 -0.81 -9.19
CA THR A 120 -0.26 -1.34 -7.86
C THR A 120 -1.44 -1.31 -6.90
N ILE A 121 -2.22 -0.23 -6.89
CA ILE A 121 -3.42 -0.13 -6.05
C ILE A 121 -4.52 -1.05 -6.57
N MET A 122 -4.75 -1.09 -7.88
CA MET A 122 -5.80 -1.92 -8.49
C MET A 122 -5.60 -3.41 -8.22
N ALA A 123 -4.43 -3.91 -8.63
CA ALA A 123 -4.15 -5.35 -8.67
C ALA A 123 -3.45 -5.85 -7.39
N GLY A 124 -3.00 -4.94 -6.52
CA GLY A 124 -2.13 -5.29 -5.41
C GLY A 124 -0.73 -5.70 -5.86
N ARG A 125 0.10 -6.12 -4.91
CA ARG A 125 1.46 -6.61 -5.19
C ARG A 125 1.79 -7.78 -4.27
N HIS A 126 2.54 -8.71 -4.81
CA HIS A 126 3.12 -9.82 -4.07
C HIS A 126 4.62 -9.84 -4.32
N ALA A 127 5.41 -9.64 -3.28
CA ALA A 127 6.87 -9.66 -3.35
C ALA A 127 7.41 -10.74 -2.42
N ALA A 128 8.39 -11.49 -2.90
CA ALA A 128 9.08 -12.49 -2.12
C ALA A 128 10.59 -12.40 -2.35
N MET A 129 11.35 -12.33 -1.27
CA MET A 129 12.79 -12.57 -1.24
C MET A 129 13.02 -13.92 -0.56
N PRO A 130 13.60 -14.90 -1.24
CA PRO A 130 13.88 -16.22 -0.65
C PRO A 130 14.79 -16.13 0.57
N ALA A 131 14.69 -17.11 1.46
CA ALA A 131 15.64 -17.30 2.56
C ALA A 131 16.95 -17.89 2.02
N TRP A 132 18.06 -17.24 2.31
CA TRP A 132 19.36 -17.65 1.82
C TRP A 132 20.27 -18.27 2.91
N GLY A 133 19.82 -18.23 4.18
CA GLY A 133 20.66 -18.68 5.31
C GLY A 133 21.21 -20.09 5.18
N GLU A 134 20.39 -21.04 4.76
CA GLU A 134 20.82 -22.44 4.57
C GLU A 134 21.69 -22.63 3.33
N VAL A 135 21.53 -21.79 2.29
CA VAL A 135 22.24 -21.89 1.02
C VAL A 135 23.65 -21.33 1.12
N ILE A 136 23.82 -20.15 1.73
CA ILE A 136 25.11 -19.45 1.79
C ILE A 136 25.80 -19.54 3.17
N GLY A 137 25.12 -20.13 4.16
CA GLY A 137 25.61 -20.27 5.53
C GLY A 137 25.69 -18.93 6.30
N GLU A 138 25.97 -19.01 7.60
CA GLU A 138 26.02 -17.84 8.49
C GLU A 138 27.12 -16.85 8.10
N GLU A 139 28.30 -17.34 7.71
CA GLU A 139 29.37 -16.47 7.24
C GLU A 139 29.04 -15.79 5.93
N GLY A 140 28.38 -16.49 4.97
CA GLY A 140 27.92 -15.90 3.74
C GLY A 140 26.88 -14.81 3.98
N VAL A 141 25.90 -15.05 4.88
CA VAL A 141 24.89 -14.05 5.29
C VAL A 141 25.57 -12.81 5.87
N LYS A 142 26.50 -12.99 6.78
CA LYS A 142 27.22 -11.87 7.42
C LYS A 142 28.05 -11.08 6.40
N ASN A 143 28.79 -11.78 5.54
CA ASN A 143 29.68 -11.17 4.56
C ASN A 143 28.88 -10.38 3.47
N VAL A 144 27.81 -10.96 2.93
CA VAL A 144 27.00 -10.25 1.92
C VAL A 144 26.21 -9.10 2.54
N ALA A 145 25.75 -9.21 3.80
CA ALA A 145 25.14 -8.09 4.51
C ALA A 145 26.14 -6.93 4.72
N ALA A 146 27.40 -7.25 5.02
CA ALA A 146 28.47 -6.26 5.13
C ALA A 146 28.78 -5.60 3.79
N PHE A 147 28.82 -6.37 2.71
CA PHE A 147 29.01 -5.85 1.36
C PHE A 147 27.89 -4.88 0.97
N VAL A 148 26.63 -5.27 1.15
CA VAL A 148 25.47 -4.40 0.87
C VAL A 148 25.53 -3.12 1.69
N LEU A 149 25.76 -3.24 3.01
CA LEU A 149 25.81 -2.08 3.89
C LEU A 149 26.92 -1.09 3.50
N THR A 150 28.11 -1.59 3.16
CA THR A 150 29.30 -0.73 2.99
C THR A 150 29.55 -0.30 1.57
N GLN A 151 29.30 -1.16 0.59
CA GLN A 151 29.66 -0.92 -0.80
C GLN A 151 28.47 -0.42 -1.65
N MET A 152 27.25 -0.71 -1.23
CA MET A 152 26.05 -0.25 -1.94
C MET A 152 25.40 0.93 -1.22
N ASP A 153 25.14 0.78 0.08
CA ASP A 153 24.49 1.82 0.90
C ASP A 153 25.51 2.86 1.48
N GLY A 154 26.81 2.60 1.36
CA GLY A 154 27.87 3.54 1.74
C GLY A 154 28.07 3.76 3.24
N ARG A 155 27.41 2.97 4.09
CA ARG A 155 27.50 3.07 5.55
C ARG A 155 28.66 2.25 6.12
N LYS A 156 29.07 2.59 7.33
CA LYS A 156 30.12 1.87 8.05
C LYS A 156 29.55 0.64 8.78
N LEU A 157 30.38 -0.41 8.87
CA LEU A 157 30.06 -1.53 9.76
C LEU A 157 30.00 -1.05 11.22
N PRO A 158 29.18 -1.69 12.05
CA PRO A 158 29.21 -1.48 13.49
C PRO A 158 30.59 -1.78 14.09
N GLU A 159 30.95 -1.07 15.14
CA GLU A 159 32.20 -1.30 15.85
C GLU A 159 32.31 -2.76 16.33
N GLY A 160 33.46 -3.38 16.11
CA GLY A 160 33.70 -4.78 16.45
C GLY A 160 33.09 -5.81 15.48
N ALA A 161 32.29 -5.41 14.49
CA ALA A 161 31.80 -6.34 13.48
C ALA A 161 32.94 -6.81 12.57
N LYS A 162 33.05 -8.13 12.44
CA LYS A 162 34.09 -8.78 11.56
C LYS A 162 33.34 -9.43 10.39
N ALA A 163 33.67 -9.02 9.16
CA ALA A 163 33.09 -9.59 7.94
C ALA A 163 34.12 -9.47 6.79
N ASP A 164 34.11 -10.44 5.88
CA ASP A 164 34.87 -10.41 4.65
C ASP A 164 34.01 -9.80 3.53
N ILE A 165 34.31 -8.55 3.17
CA ILE A 165 33.55 -7.78 2.18
C ILE A 165 33.75 -8.35 0.77
N GLU A 166 34.98 -8.86 0.44
CA GLU A 166 35.25 -9.45 -0.88
C GLU A 166 34.52 -10.80 -1.03
N ALA A 167 34.50 -11.63 -0.02
CA ALA A 167 33.66 -12.83 -0.01
C ALA A 167 32.18 -12.46 -0.12
N GLY A 168 31.70 -11.39 0.53
CA GLY A 168 30.36 -10.86 0.41
C GLY A 168 30.02 -10.41 -1.01
N LYS A 169 30.93 -9.74 -1.69
CA LYS A 169 30.82 -9.36 -3.10
C LYS A 169 30.65 -10.56 -4.03
N GLN A 170 31.42 -11.63 -3.79
CA GLN A 170 31.27 -12.87 -4.57
C GLN A 170 29.93 -13.53 -4.36
N VAL A 171 29.45 -13.62 -3.12
CA VAL A 171 28.09 -14.12 -2.81
C VAL A 171 27.03 -13.25 -3.51
N PHE A 172 27.17 -11.94 -3.45
CA PHE A 172 26.23 -11.03 -4.12
C PHE A 172 26.18 -11.28 -5.62
N ALA A 173 27.35 -11.36 -6.28
CA ALA A 173 27.48 -11.55 -7.72
C ALA A 173 26.89 -12.88 -8.22
N THR A 174 26.89 -13.91 -7.38
CA THR A 174 26.40 -15.26 -7.76
C THR A 174 24.95 -15.50 -7.36
N THR A 175 24.47 -14.87 -6.28
CA THR A 175 23.19 -15.21 -5.66
C THR A 175 22.16 -14.07 -5.72
N CYS A 176 22.60 -12.82 -5.53
CA CYS A 176 21.69 -11.69 -5.32
C CYS A 176 21.47 -10.86 -6.58
N VAL A 177 22.44 -10.84 -7.49
CA VAL A 177 22.45 -10.00 -8.70
C VAL A 177 21.26 -10.22 -9.61
N ALA A 178 20.71 -11.43 -9.67
CA ALA A 178 19.59 -11.78 -10.53
C ALA A 178 18.33 -10.91 -10.25
N CYS A 179 18.12 -10.55 -8.98
CA CYS A 179 16.97 -9.72 -8.57
C CYS A 179 17.39 -8.26 -8.33
N HIS A 180 18.57 -8.04 -7.71
CA HIS A 180 18.98 -6.70 -7.29
C HIS A 180 19.86 -5.96 -8.30
N GLY A 181 20.24 -6.62 -9.38
CA GLY A 181 21.16 -6.06 -10.39
C GLY A 181 22.61 -5.96 -9.91
N PRO A 182 23.58 -5.80 -10.83
CA PRO A 182 25.01 -5.79 -10.48
C PRO A 182 25.41 -4.56 -9.65
N GLU A 183 24.68 -3.47 -9.78
CA GLU A 183 24.93 -2.22 -9.04
C GLU A 183 23.99 -2.08 -7.81
N GLY A 184 23.17 -3.11 -7.52
CA GLY A 184 22.23 -3.10 -6.41
C GLY A 184 21.02 -2.17 -6.59
N LYS A 185 20.78 -1.67 -7.81
CA LYS A 185 19.67 -0.72 -8.11
C LYS A 185 18.28 -1.34 -8.07
N GLY A 186 18.21 -2.65 -7.86
CA GLY A 186 16.95 -3.37 -7.85
C GLY A 186 16.39 -3.62 -9.26
N THR A 187 15.23 -4.26 -9.28
CA THR A 187 14.50 -4.54 -10.52
C THR A 187 13.02 -4.29 -10.29
N PRO A 188 12.45 -3.16 -10.72
CA PRO A 188 11.06 -2.82 -10.48
C PRO A 188 10.06 -3.88 -10.97
N ALA A 189 10.33 -4.54 -12.09
CA ALA A 189 9.48 -5.61 -12.60
C ALA A 189 9.33 -6.81 -11.65
N MET A 190 10.31 -7.01 -10.75
CA MET A 190 10.32 -8.08 -9.73
C MET A 190 9.99 -7.55 -8.33
N GLY A 191 9.85 -6.25 -8.15
CA GLY A 191 9.68 -5.61 -6.85
C GLY A 191 10.91 -5.71 -5.95
N ALA A 192 12.10 -5.92 -6.55
CA ALA A 192 13.36 -5.93 -5.81
C ALA A 192 13.82 -4.49 -5.54
N PRO A 193 14.10 -4.14 -4.26
CA PRO A 193 14.45 -2.76 -3.89
C PRO A 193 15.84 -2.36 -4.37
N ASP A 194 16.04 -1.04 -4.53
CA ASP A 194 17.34 -0.40 -4.66
C ASP A 194 18.11 -0.54 -3.32
N LEU A 195 19.25 -1.22 -3.34
CA LEU A 195 20.07 -1.45 -2.15
C LEU A 195 21.09 -0.33 -1.89
N THR A 196 21.08 0.71 -2.73
CA THR A 196 21.99 1.86 -2.60
C THR A 196 21.37 3.01 -1.78
N HIS A 197 20.10 2.86 -1.36
CA HIS A 197 19.37 3.85 -0.60
C HIS A 197 18.80 3.27 0.71
N PRO A 198 19.08 3.89 1.88
CA PRO A 198 18.54 3.42 3.16
C PRO A 198 17.02 3.39 3.22
N GLY A 199 16.33 4.31 2.51
CA GLY A 199 14.87 4.42 2.44
C GLY A 199 14.18 3.20 1.82
N ALA A 200 14.87 2.49 0.92
CA ALA A 200 14.34 1.30 0.26
C ALA A 200 14.20 0.06 1.18
N PHE A 201 14.84 0.09 2.38
CA PHE A 201 14.85 -1.04 3.32
C PHE A 201 13.66 -1.01 4.29
N ILE A 202 12.47 -1.37 3.85
CA ILE A 202 11.24 -1.35 4.69
C ILE A 202 11.29 -2.25 5.94
N TYR A 203 12.20 -3.22 5.99
CA TYR A 203 12.42 -4.07 7.16
C TYR A 203 13.61 -3.61 8.01
N GLY A 204 14.07 -2.38 7.79
CA GLY A 204 15.23 -1.79 8.44
C GLY A 204 16.54 -2.14 7.75
N SER A 205 17.49 -1.23 7.90
CA SER A 205 18.75 -1.20 7.17
C SER A 205 19.99 -1.37 8.07
N SER A 206 19.81 -1.65 9.37
CA SER A 206 20.96 -1.97 10.23
C SER A 206 21.62 -3.28 9.80
N PHE A 207 22.89 -3.44 10.12
CA PHE A 207 23.64 -4.67 9.80
C PHE A 207 22.95 -5.95 10.29
N ALA A 208 22.36 -5.92 11.49
CA ALA A 208 21.61 -7.04 12.04
C ALA A 208 20.32 -7.30 11.26
N GLN A 209 19.58 -6.25 10.86
CA GLN A 209 18.34 -6.37 10.10
C GLN A 209 18.60 -6.86 8.67
N LEU A 210 19.69 -6.44 8.04
CA LEU A 210 20.12 -6.97 6.74
C LEU A 210 20.40 -8.47 6.84
N GLN A 211 21.19 -8.91 7.85
CA GLN A 211 21.44 -10.34 8.08
C GLN A 211 20.14 -11.12 8.29
N GLN A 212 19.21 -10.59 9.10
CA GLN A 212 17.90 -11.21 9.32
C GLN A 212 17.10 -11.35 8.01
N THR A 213 17.09 -10.29 7.19
CA THR A 213 16.39 -10.28 5.91
C THR A 213 16.98 -11.31 4.94
N ILE A 214 18.31 -11.39 4.84
CA ILE A 214 19.00 -12.34 3.97
C ILE A 214 18.81 -13.78 4.47
N ARG A 215 18.95 -14.00 5.78
CA ARG A 215 18.84 -15.32 6.40
C ARG A 215 17.50 -15.96 6.23
N TYR A 216 16.43 -15.22 6.52
CA TYR A 216 15.07 -15.75 6.61
C TYR A 216 14.18 -15.39 5.42
N GLY A 217 14.68 -14.55 4.52
CA GLY A 217 13.86 -14.02 3.44
C GLY A 217 12.79 -13.04 3.92
N ARG A 218 11.98 -12.56 2.97
CA ARG A 218 10.84 -11.70 3.25
C ARG A 218 9.69 -12.02 2.30
N GLN A 219 8.49 -11.89 2.80
CA GLN A 219 7.26 -11.93 1.98
C GLN A 219 6.41 -10.72 2.33
N GLY A 220 5.90 -10.06 1.31
CA GLY A 220 5.02 -8.92 1.45
C GLY A 220 3.84 -9.02 0.49
N VAL A 221 2.65 -8.72 0.98
CA VAL A 221 1.43 -8.69 0.18
C VAL A 221 0.72 -7.36 0.38
N MET A 222 0.50 -6.64 -0.70
CA MET A 222 -0.44 -5.54 -0.77
C MET A 222 -1.71 -6.07 -1.46
N PRO A 223 -2.87 -6.11 -0.81
CA PRO A 223 -4.08 -6.63 -1.42
C PRO A 223 -4.59 -5.71 -2.53
N ALA A 224 -5.23 -6.30 -3.55
CA ALA A 224 -5.93 -5.57 -4.59
C ALA A 224 -7.09 -4.75 -4.03
N GLN A 225 -7.26 -3.52 -4.51
CA GLN A 225 -8.30 -2.61 -4.02
C GLN A 225 -9.42 -2.38 -5.05
N GLN A 226 -9.29 -2.90 -6.27
CA GLN A 226 -10.23 -2.64 -7.36
C GLN A 226 -11.65 -3.08 -7.05
N GLU A 227 -11.84 -4.30 -6.52
CA GLU A 227 -13.17 -4.84 -6.21
C GLU A 227 -13.86 -4.05 -5.09
N HIS A 228 -13.09 -3.55 -4.13
CA HIS A 228 -13.61 -2.80 -2.98
C HIS A 228 -13.91 -1.34 -3.32
N LEU A 229 -13.06 -0.68 -4.09
CA LEU A 229 -13.13 0.76 -4.33
C LEU A 229 -13.70 1.14 -5.70
N GLY A 230 -13.55 0.27 -6.69
CA GLY A 230 -13.85 0.59 -8.09
C GLY A 230 -12.76 1.45 -8.75
N ASN A 231 -12.79 1.51 -10.08
CA ASN A 231 -11.73 2.12 -10.89
C ASN A 231 -11.54 3.62 -10.62
N ASP A 232 -12.63 4.36 -10.47
CA ASP A 232 -12.60 5.83 -10.35
C ASP A 232 -11.97 6.27 -9.02
N LYS A 233 -12.31 5.59 -7.92
CA LYS A 233 -11.71 5.88 -6.60
C LYS A 233 -10.25 5.45 -6.55
N VAL A 234 -9.90 4.33 -7.22
CA VAL A 234 -8.49 3.91 -7.35
C VAL A 234 -7.69 4.92 -8.15
N HIS A 235 -8.25 5.47 -9.23
CA HIS A 235 -7.60 6.52 -10.01
C HIS A 235 -7.30 7.77 -9.17
N LEU A 236 -8.28 8.21 -8.39
CA LEU A 236 -8.13 9.34 -7.48
C LEU A 236 -7.12 9.07 -6.35
N LEU A 237 -7.09 7.84 -5.82
CA LEU A 237 -6.06 7.41 -4.87
C LEU A 237 -4.67 7.41 -5.47
N ALA A 238 -4.52 6.94 -6.72
CA ALA A 238 -3.26 6.96 -7.43
C ALA A 238 -2.75 8.40 -7.60
N ALA A 239 -3.63 9.33 -7.96
CA ALA A 239 -3.29 10.75 -8.06
C ALA A 239 -2.84 11.34 -6.71
N TYR A 240 -3.54 11.00 -5.63
CA TYR A 240 -3.15 11.42 -4.29
C TYR A 240 -1.76 10.86 -3.90
N VAL A 241 -1.54 9.56 -4.07
CA VAL A 241 -0.25 8.92 -3.75
C VAL A 241 0.87 9.48 -4.61
N TYR A 242 0.62 9.71 -5.91
CA TYR A 242 1.56 10.36 -6.80
C TYR A 242 1.92 11.78 -6.31
N SER A 243 0.95 12.55 -5.84
CA SER A 243 1.18 13.89 -5.33
C SER A 243 2.06 13.94 -4.06
N LEU A 244 2.11 12.86 -3.27
CA LEU A 244 2.91 12.82 -2.04
C LEU A 244 4.43 12.85 -2.29
N SER A 245 4.87 12.25 -3.41
CA SER A 245 6.30 12.16 -3.76
C SER A 245 6.72 13.09 -4.89
N HIS A 246 5.76 13.57 -5.71
CA HIS A 246 6.00 14.41 -6.89
C HIS A 246 5.39 15.81 -6.79
N GLY A 247 4.62 16.09 -5.73
CA GLY A 247 4.10 17.44 -5.47
C GLY A 247 5.25 18.42 -5.15
N GLU A 248 5.11 19.68 -5.55
CA GLU A 248 5.97 20.73 -5.03
C GLU A 248 5.91 20.67 -3.50
N LYS A 249 7.04 20.39 -2.84
CA LYS A 249 7.12 20.50 -1.40
C LYS A 249 6.75 21.93 -1.07
N SER A 250 5.52 22.14 -0.56
CA SER A 250 5.16 23.41 0.03
C SER A 250 6.23 23.72 1.07
N ALA A 251 7.02 24.76 0.80
CA ALA A 251 8.03 25.25 1.71
C ALA A 251 7.32 25.61 3.02
N GLU A 252 7.55 24.79 4.06
CA GLU A 252 7.32 25.15 5.43
C GLU A 252 8.47 26.01 5.92
#